data_2170b49b81e1ec6af4a6a9c4ff0a492b
#
_entry.id   2170b49b81e1ec6af4a6a9c4ff0a492b
#
_cell.length_a   1.000
_cell.length_b   1.000
_cell.length_c   1.000
_cell.angle_alpha   90.00
_cell.angle_beta   90.00
_cell.angle_gamma   90.00
#
_symmetry.space_group_name_H-M   'P 1'
#
loop_
_entity.id
_entity.type
_entity.pdbx_description
1 polymer ?
#
loop_
_entity_poly.entity_id
_entity_poly.type
_entity_poly.pdbx_seq_one_letter_code
_entity_poly.pdbx_strand_id
1 'polypeptide(L)'
;MAGRTEEPPAGDDSATTEQQAVGSAPDPTDEGGRRGPSLLGSTSFFRLWLAQVVSSLGDWIGLVAVLSITARVGGSSPEAAIALVMSARMIPGFFLASLGGVLVDRWDRRRVMVTCDIGRGLTLATLPFVETVWGLFLVSLVLELFTLLWSPAKEASVPNLVAVDKLATANSFSLAAAYGTFPIGSALFASLTKVSEWLGRDSGPLHFLELNQESLAIYLDVLTFLTSALLISSLSLARPKAARRRSVAPVTDAIAEVKEGWKFIGTSPVVRSVMVGLGTGLIGGGMVAPLGPVFSTAVLDAGSAGFGLMLTALGMGLAVGVVGLSLVGKRLPHQRIFPLAVLGAGACMMAAASMSSLGLCLTFTAGMGVCAGGVYVLGFTILQENVEDELRGRIFAALYTLSRLCLLISLSLAPLLAGLLDKLSNRLVGRRLNLLGLTVELPGVRLTLWIGAAIILVAGTLALRAQQRADDVRAGEDR
;
A
#
# COMPACT_ATOMS: atom_id res chain seq x y z
N MET A 1 -23.12 72.38 -51.05
CA MET A 1 -23.01 72.72 -49.60
C MET A 1 -22.55 71.53 -48.87
N ALA A 2 -21.34 71.58 -48.41
CA ALA A 2 -20.49 70.96 -47.50
C ALA A 2 -21.09 69.83 -46.61
N GLY A 3 -20.67 68.60 -46.88
CA GLY A 3 -20.77 67.46 -45.97
C GLY A 3 -19.44 67.26 -45.25
N ARG A 4 -19.46 67.34 -43.97
CA ARG A 4 -18.32 67.00 -43.10
C ARG A 4 -18.24 65.51 -42.99
N THR A 5 -17.09 64.94 -43.32
CA THR A 5 -16.67 63.61 -42.97
C THR A 5 -16.12 63.60 -41.51
N GLU A 6 -16.76 62.86 -40.61
CA GLU A 6 -16.21 62.53 -39.26
C GLU A 6 -15.31 61.34 -39.40
N GLU A 7 -14.03 61.49 -38.91
CA GLU A 7 -13.09 60.44 -38.67
C GLU A 7 -13.48 59.67 -37.35
N PRO A 8 -13.36 58.31 -37.31
CA PRO A 8 -13.54 57.61 -36.07
C PRO A 8 -12.27 57.71 -35.18
N PRO A 9 -12.40 57.70 -33.84
CA PRO A 9 -11.28 57.86 -32.90
C PRO A 9 -10.39 56.61 -32.87
N ALA A 10 -9.10 56.89 -32.74
CA ALA A 10 -8.03 55.91 -32.59
C ALA A 10 -8.30 54.91 -31.45
N GLY A 11 -8.26 53.62 -31.75
CA GLY A 11 -8.36 52.56 -30.79
C GLY A 11 -7.12 52.49 -29.87
N ASP A 12 -7.38 52.34 -28.60
CA ASP A 12 -6.42 52.19 -27.51
C ASP A 12 -5.75 50.79 -27.59
N ASP A 13 -4.48 50.76 -28.08
CA ASP A 13 -3.65 49.57 -28.23
C ASP A 13 -3.04 49.06 -26.93
N SER A 14 -3.66 49.33 -25.76
CA SER A 14 -3.13 48.93 -24.45
C SER A 14 -3.62 47.58 -23.92
N ALA A 15 -4.41 46.80 -24.66
CA ALA A 15 -5.00 45.54 -24.16
C ALA A 15 -4.35 44.24 -24.67
N THR A 16 -3.23 44.30 -25.39
CA THR A 16 -2.64 43.09 -26.03
C THR A 16 -1.28 42.63 -25.46
N THR A 17 -0.84 43.18 -24.33
CA THR A 17 0.51 42.86 -23.80
C THR A 17 0.51 42.05 -22.47
N GLU A 18 -0.62 41.59 -21.97
CA GLU A 18 -0.69 40.82 -20.71
C GLU A 18 -0.89 39.30 -20.85
N GLN A 19 -0.94 38.76 -22.07
CA GLN A 19 -1.14 37.31 -22.28
C GLN A 19 0.12 36.51 -22.60
N GLN A 20 1.32 37.08 -22.49
CA GLN A 20 2.60 36.37 -22.80
C GLN A 20 3.56 36.16 -21.62
N ALA A 21 3.06 35.99 -20.42
CA ALA A 21 3.90 35.56 -19.28
C ALA A 21 3.38 34.29 -18.58
N VAL A 22 2.80 33.34 -19.32
CA VAL A 22 2.77 31.96 -18.89
C VAL A 22 4.15 31.39 -19.20
N GLY A 23 5.03 31.44 -18.20
CA GLY A 23 6.39 30.92 -18.32
C GLY A 23 6.34 29.49 -18.87
N SER A 24 6.86 29.34 -20.09
CA SER A 24 7.14 28.07 -20.71
C SER A 24 7.93 27.22 -19.70
N ALA A 25 7.38 26.04 -19.35
CA ALA A 25 8.14 25.03 -18.64
C ALA A 25 9.46 24.83 -19.42
N PRO A 26 10.61 24.69 -18.74
CA PRO A 26 11.87 24.47 -19.44
C PRO A 26 11.71 23.27 -20.37
N ASP A 27 12.10 23.46 -21.61
CA ASP A 27 12.08 22.44 -22.66
C ASP A 27 12.87 21.22 -22.13
N PRO A 28 12.24 20.02 -21.99
CA PRO A 28 12.92 18.84 -21.50
C PRO A 28 14.05 18.36 -22.42
N THR A 29 14.27 19.02 -23.56
CA THR A 29 15.31 18.68 -24.54
C THR A 29 16.66 19.37 -24.31
N ASP A 30 16.77 20.29 -23.32
CA ASP A 30 17.99 21.09 -23.10
C ASP A 30 18.95 20.52 -22.02
N GLU A 31 18.85 19.22 -21.70
CA GLU A 31 19.92 18.53 -20.97
C GLU A 31 20.99 18.09 -21.97
N GLY A 32 22.02 18.92 -22.12
CA GLY A 32 23.16 18.71 -23.00
C GLY A 32 23.72 17.29 -22.98
N GLY A 33 23.57 16.57 -24.06
CA GLY A 33 24.53 15.57 -24.54
C GLY A 33 24.69 14.25 -23.81
N ARG A 34 23.98 13.92 -22.73
CA ARG A 34 24.06 12.59 -22.08
C ARG A 34 22.93 11.69 -22.57
N ARG A 35 23.24 10.84 -23.56
CA ARG A 35 22.37 9.73 -24.02
C ARG A 35 22.27 8.67 -22.92
N GLY A 36 21.43 8.91 -21.90
CA GLY A 36 21.03 7.94 -20.89
C GLY A 36 19.62 7.41 -21.13
N PRO A 37 19.23 6.28 -20.50
CA PRO A 37 17.86 5.78 -20.60
C PRO A 37 16.88 6.84 -20.06
N SER A 38 15.80 7.10 -20.82
CA SER A 38 14.77 8.07 -20.49
C SER A 38 13.39 7.40 -20.39
N LEU A 39 12.56 7.84 -19.46
CA LEU A 39 11.18 7.42 -19.32
C LEU A 39 10.28 8.64 -19.54
N LEU A 40 9.28 8.51 -20.40
CA LEU A 40 8.39 9.59 -20.81
C LEU A 40 9.13 10.82 -21.41
N GLY A 41 10.34 10.60 -21.97
CA GLY A 41 11.18 11.65 -22.52
C GLY A 41 12.04 12.41 -21.51
N SER A 42 12.05 12.00 -20.22
CA SER A 42 12.82 12.62 -19.14
C SER A 42 13.80 11.63 -18.50
N THR A 43 15.08 11.95 -18.55
CA THR A 43 16.15 11.18 -17.86
C THR A 43 16.06 11.37 -16.34
N SER A 44 15.70 12.56 -15.89
CA SER A 44 15.53 12.86 -14.46
C SER A 44 14.34 12.12 -13.87
N PHE A 45 13.21 12.03 -14.60
CA PHE A 45 12.08 11.19 -14.16
C PHE A 45 12.44 9.71 -14.13
N PHE A 46 13.17 9.20 -15.12
CA PHE A 46 13.64 7.81 -15.11
C PHE A 46 14.49 7.50 -13.87
N ARG A 47 15.43 8.38 -13.52
CA ARG A 47 16.29 8.20 -12.32
C ARG A 47 15.47 8.24 -11.04
N LEU A 48 14.51 9.17 -10.91
CA LEU A 48 13.63 9.24 -9.75
C LEU A 48 12.75 7.99 -9.65
N TRP A 49 12.21 7.52 -10.76
CA TRP A 49 11.41 6.30 -10.83
C TRP A 49 12.24 5.06 -10.46
N LEU A 50 13.47 4.95 -10.98
CA LEU A 50 14.38 3.85 -10.65
C LEU A 50 14.75 3.86 -9.15
N ALA A 51 15.04 5.04 -8.60
CA ALA A 51 15.28 5.20 -7.16
C ALA A 51 14.07 4.71 -6.35
N GLN A 52 12.85 5.05 -6.76
CA GLN A 52 11.63 4.56 -6.13
C GLN A 52 11.47 3.04 -6.26
N VAL A 53 11.73 2.44 -7.42
CA VAL A 53 11.67 0.97 -7.60
C VAL A 53 12.62 0.29 -6.63
N VAL A 54 13.86 0.78 -6.55
CA VAL A 54 14.90 0.21 -5.67
C VAL A 54 14.51 0.39 -4.20
N SER A 55 14.11 1.59 -3.76
CA SER A 55 13.73 1.82 -2.36
C SER A 55 12.45 1.10 -1.97
N SER A 56 11.45 1.03 -2.87
CA SER A 56 10.21 0.29 -2.57
C SER A 56 10.44 -1.22 -2.47
N LEU A 57 11.39 -1.76 -3.24
CA LEU A 57 11.80 -3.16 -3.10
C LEU A 57 12.36 -3.40 -1.69
N GLY A 58 13.22 -2.50 -1.22
CA GLY A 58 13.75 -2.52 0.14
C GLY A 58 12.65 -2.36 1.19
N ASP A 59 11.76 -1.38 1.05
CA ASP A 59 10.63 -1.15 1.97
C ASP A 59 9.81 -2.43 2.22
N TRP A 60 9.57 -3.26 1.19
CA TRP A 60 8.87 -4.54 1.33
C TRP A 60 9.71 -5.60 2.03
N ILE A 61 11.01 -5.69 1.71
CA ILE A 61 11.95 -6.57 2.40
C ILE A 61 12.02 -6.20 3.90
N GLY A 62 12.21 -4.92 4.20
CA GLY A 62 12.29 -4.39 5.56
C GLY A 62 11.01 -4.60 6.36
N LEU A 63 9.83 -4.42 5.74
CA LEU A 63 8.55 -4.71 6.40
C LEU A 63 8.44 -6.17 6.83
N VAL A 64 8.76 -7.11 5.92
CA VAL A 64 8.71 -8.55 6.20
C VAL A 64 9.73 -8.92 7.27
N ALA A 65 10.94 -8.34 7.22
CA ALA A 65 12.00 -8.54 8.21
C ALA A 65 11.58 -8.05 9.60
N VAL A 66 11.05 -6.82 9.70
CA VAL A 66 10.58 -6.25 10.98
C VAL A 66 9.47 -7.11 11.59
N LEU A 67 8.51 -7.57 10.79
CA LEU A 67 7.44 -8.45 11.28
C LEU A 67 7.98 -9.78 11.78
N SER A 68 8.92 -10.40 11.05
CA SER A 68 9.54 -11.67 11.42
C SER A 68 10.37 -11.55 12.70
N ILE A 69 11.21 -10.52 12.81
CA ILE A 69 12.02 -10.25 14.01
C ILE A 69 11.10 -9.97 15.21
N THR A 70 10.04 -9.17 14.99
CA THR A 70 9.09 -8.84 16.06
C THR A 70 8.39 -10.08 16.58
N ALA A 71 7.99 -11.01 15.71
CA ALA A 71 7.40 -12.28 16.12
C ALA A 71 8.38 -13.12 16.96
N ARG A 72 9.66 -13.15 16.60
CA ARG A 72 10.72 -13.88 17.32
C ARG A 72 11.04 -13.24 18.66
N VAL A 73 11.23 -11.91 18.70
CA VAL A 73 11.61 -11.17 19.92
C VAL A 73 10.43 -11.02 20.89
N GLY A 74 9.19 -11.11 20.39
CA GLY A 74 7.96 -11.01 21.18
C GLY A 74 7.77 -12.13 22.23
N GLY A 75 8.56 -13.19 22.19
CA GLY A 75 8.62 -14.25 23.19
C GLY A 75 7.26 -14.90 23.46
N SER A 76 6.73 -14.74 24.67
CA SER A 76 5.44 -15.32 25.08
C SER A 76 4.20 -14.61 24.51
N SER A 77 4.37 -13.47 23.85
CA SER A 77 3.26 -12.65 23.32
C SER A 77 3.66 -11.99 22.00
N PRO A 78 4.03 -12.76 20.96
CA PRO A 78 4.48 -12.23 19.67
C PRO A 78 3.42 -11.37 18.99
N GLU A 79 2.13 -11.69 19.19
CA GLU A 79 1.01 -10.92 18.63
C GLU A 79 0.95 -9.51 19.23
N ALA A 80 1.14 -9.37 20.55
CA ALA A 80 1.15 -8.06 21.20
C ALA A 80 2.35 -7.22 20.76
N ALA A 81 3.51 -7.85 20.58
CA ALA A 81 4.71 -7.19 20.06
C ALA A 81 4.48 -6.66 18.63
N ILE A 82 3.89 -7.48 17.75
CA ILE A 82 3.57 -7.08 16.38
C ILE A 82 2.56 -5.92 16.38
N ALA A 83 1.52 -5.97 17.21
CA ALA A 83 0.53 -4.89 17.32
C ALA A 83 1.21 -3.57 17.72
N LEU A 84 2.10 -3.60 18.71
CA LEU A 84 2.84 -2.42 19.16
C LEU A 84 3.74 -1.86 18.05
N VAL A 85 4.53 -2.69 17.39
CA VAL A 85 5.45 -2.26 16.32
C VAL A 85 4.69 -1.74 15.11
N MET A 86 3.57 -2.37 14.73
CA MET A 86 2.73 -1.89 13.62
C MET A 86 2.01 -0.58 13.96
N SER A 87 1.65 -0.35 15.23
CA SER A 87 1.10 0.93 15.64
C SER A 87 2.10 2.08 15.47
N ALA A 88 3.41 1.83 15.70
CA ALA A 88 4.47 2.81 15.44
C ALA A 88 4.56 3.23 13.95
N ARG A 89 4.24 2.32 13.04
CA ARG A 89 4.22 2.59 11.58
C ARG A 89 2.94 3.26 11.11
N MET A 90 1.81 3.06 11.79
CA MET A 90 0.51 3.55 11.30
C MET A 90 0.09 4.88 11.96
N ILE A 91 0.26 4.98 13.29
CA ILE A 91 -0.24 6.12 14.07
C ILE A 91 0.37 7.46 13.64
N PRO A 92 1.70 7.59 13.41
CA PRO A 92 2.28 8.87 13.01
C PRO A 92 1.69 9.42 11.71
N GLY A 93 1.37 8.54 10.77
CA GLY A 93 0.76 8.92 9.50
C GLY A 93 -0.58 9.64 9.65
N PHE A 94 -1.38 9.34 10.67
CA PHE A 94 -2.65 10.03 10.95
C PHE A 94 -2.44 11.46 11.46
N PHE A 95 -1.45 11.65 12.33
CA PHE A 95 -1.25 12.92 13.01
C PHE A 95 -0.26 13.85 12.31
N LEU A 96 0.76 13.30 11.67
CA LEU A 96 1.91 14.04 11.15
C LEU A 96 1.93 14.18 9.61
N ALA A 97 1.07 13.47 8.86
CA ALA A 97 1.11 13.50 7.40
C ALA A 97 0.91 14.92 6.83
N SER A 98 0.00 15.71 7.41
CA SER A 98 -0.24 17.10 7.00
C SER A 98 0.94 18.01 7.33
N LEU A 99 1.60 17.79 8.48
CA LEU A 99 2.79 18.56 8.89
C LEU A 99 3.98 18.25 7.98
N GLY A 100 4.16 16.97 7.58
CA GLY A 100 5.20 16.56 6.66
C GLY A 100 5.14 17.29 5.32
N GLY A 101 3.94 17.44 4.74
CA GLY A 101 3.73 18.22 3.52
C GLY A 101 4.15 19.69 3.66
N VAL A 102 3.73 20.37 4.73
CA VAL A 102 4.07 21.79 4.99
C VAL A 102 5.58 22.00 5.17
N LEU A 103 6.26 21.05 5.84
CA LEU A 103 7.71 21.11 6.05
C LEU A 103 8.46 20.94 4.72
N VAL A 104 8.05 19.98 3.91
CA VAL A 104 8.67 19.67 2.62
C VAL A 104 8.51 20.82 1.62
N ASP A 105 7.42 21.57 1.65
CA ASP A 105 7.22 22.74 0.78
C ASP A 105 8.24 23.87 1.02
N ARG A 106 8.88 23.89 2.19
CA ARG A 106 9.88 24.89 2.57
C ARG A 106 11.32 24.44 2.31
N TRP A 107 11.56 23.16 2.14
CA TRP A 107 12.88 22.56 2.04
C TRP A 107 13.23 22.15 0.61
N ASP A 108 14.51 21.99 0.35
CA ASP A 108 14.99 21.40 -0.91
C ASP A 108 14.58 19.91 -0.99
N ARG A 109 13.64 19.60 -1.88
CA ARG A 109 13.04 18.28 -2.02
C ARG A 109 14.07 17.19 -2.25
N ARG A 110 15.12 17.47 -3.03
CA ARG A 110 16.22 16.54 -3.27
C ARG A 110 16.96 16.22 -1.97
N ARG A 111 17.32 17.28 -1.20
CA ARG A 111 18.02 17.09 0.08
C ARG A 111 17.16 16.32 1.06
N VAL A 112 15.88 16.62 1.15
CA VAL A 112 14.94 15.88 2.00
C VAL A 112 14.93 14.40 1.64
N MET A 113 14.74 14.04 0.36
CA MET A 113 14.71 12.64 -0.07
C MET A 113 16.03 11.92 0.22
N VAL A 114 17.18 12.53 -0.11
CA VAL A 114 18.50 11.95 0.15
C VAL A 114 18.75 11.75 1.64
N THR A 115 18.44 12.75 2.47
CA THR A 115 18.62 12.64 3.94
C THR A 115 17.70 11.58 4.52
N CYS A 116 16.46 11.46 4.04
CA CYS A 116 15.53 10.42 4.49
C CYS A 116 16.00 9.02 4.09
N ASP A 117 16.52 8.84 2.87
CA ASP A 117 17.02 7.54 2.43
C ASP A 117 18.26 7.11 3.23
N ILE A 118 19.21 8.02 3.44
CA ILE A 118 20.38 7.75 4.29
C ILE A 118 19.92 7.46 5.73
N GLY A 119 18.99 8.25 6.28
CA GLY A 119 18.44 8.05 7.62
C GLY A 119 17.75 6.70 7.78
N ARG A 120 16.93 6.27 6.79
CA ARG A 120 16.30 4.95 6.77
C ARG A 120 17.33 3.85 6.71
N GLY A 121 18.32 3.95 5.81
CA GLY A 121 19.42 2.97 5.70
C GLY A 121 20.20 2.82 7.00
N LEU A 122 20.60 3.93 7.64
CA LEU A 122 21.30 3.90 8.93
C LEU A 122 20.43 3.31 10.06
N THR A 123 19.15 3.65 10.11
CA THR A 123 18.21 3.10 11.09
C THR A 123 18.04 1.61 10.90
N LEU A 124 17.88 1.13 9.67
CA LEU A 124 17.79 -0.31 9.37
C LEU A 124 19.07 -1.07 9.69
N ALA A 125 20.23 -0.45 9.49
CA ALA A 125 21.51 -1.08 9.83
C ALA A 125 21.63 -1.42 11.33
N THR A 126 20.87 -0.76 12.20
CA THR A 126 20.82 -1.08 13.63
C THR A 126 19.90 -2.26 13.95
N LEU A 127 18.98 -2.63 13.06
CA LEU A 127 17.91 -3.59 13.33
C LEU A 127 18.40 -4.97 13.73
N PRO A 128 19.48 -5.56 13.16
CA PRO A 128 19.99 -6.88 13.58
C PRO A 128 20.50 -6.93 15.02
N PHE A 129 20.77 -5.77 15.61
CA PHE A 129 21.27 -5.64 17.00
C PHE A 129 20.16 -5.31 17.99
N VAL A 130 18.90 -5.21 17.54
CA VAL A 130 17.76 -4.86 18.37
C VAL A 130 17.09 -6.13 18.89
N GLU A 131 17.24 -6.39 20.20
CA GLU A 131 16.73 -7.59 20.87
C GLU A 131 15.47 -7.32 21.73
N THR A 132 14.92 -6.11 21.67
CA THR A 132 13.76 -5.72 22.47
C THR A 132 12.61 -5.21 21.63
N VAL A 133 11.38 -5.51 22.05
CA VAL A 133 10.16 -5.02 21.36
C VAL A 133 10.09 -3.49 21.35
N TRP A 134 10.53 -2.83 22.42
CA TRP A 134 10.61 -1.36 22.48
C TRP A 134 11.65 -0.79 21.51
N GLY A 135 12.78 -1.46 21.34
CA GLY A 135 13.76 -1.08 20.32
C GLY A 135 13.19 -1.19 18.92
N LEU A 136 12.48 -2.30 18.60
CA LEU A 136 11.79 -2.47 17.31
C LEU A 136 10.69 -1.43 17.08
N PHE A 137 9.95 -1.06 18.14
CA PHE A 137 8.98 0.04 18.11
C PHE A 137 9.66 1.36 17.72
N LEU A 138 10.76 1.73 18.39
CA LEU A 138 11.49 2.97 18.13
C LEU A 138 12.09 3.00 16.72
N VAL A 139 12.71 1.91 16.28
CA VAL A 139 13.22 1.78 14.91
C VAL A 139 12.10 1.97 13.91
N SER A 140 10.96 1.30 14.09
CA SER A 140 9.81 1.42 13.19
C SER A 140 9.21 2.83 13.17
N LEU A 141 9.17 3.49 14.34
CA LEU A 141 8.72 4.88 14.45
C LEU A 141 9.64 5.84 13.67
N VAL A 142 10.95 5.68 13.80
CA VAL A 142 11.93 6.52 13.09
C VAL A 142 11.85 6.30 11.58
N LEU A 143 11.73 5.05 11.13
CA LEU A 143 11.53 4.72 9.71
C LEU A 143 10.27 5.38 9.15
N GLU A 144 9.16 5.35 9.90
CA GLU A 144 7.90 5.98 9.47
C GLU A 144 8.04 7.51 9.38
N LEU A 145 8.72 8.14 10.34
CA LEU A 145 8.96 9.60 10.30
C LEU A 145 9.74 10.01 9.05
N PHE A 146 10.77 9.26 8.65
CA PHE A 146 11.47 9.50 7.39
C PHE A 146 10.56 9.30 6.17
N THR A 147 9.72 8.28 6.18
CA THR A 147 8.77 7.98 5.10
C THR A 147 7.74 9.09 4.93
N LEU A 148 7.24 9.66 6.03
CA LEU A 148 6.30 10.79 6.04
C LEU A 148 6.87 12.08 5.45
N LEU A 149 8.18 12.25 5.45
CA LEU A 149 8.86 13.38 4.80
C LEU A 149 9.25 13.06 3.34
N TRP A 150 9.68 11.82 3.08
CA TRP A 150 10.13 11.39 1.76
C TRP A 150 9.00 11.38 0.73
N SER A 151 7.84 10.83 1.10
CA SER A 151 6.70 10.63 0.17
C SER A 151 6.19 11.95 -0.43
N PRO A 152 5.86 13.00 0.35
CA PRO A 152 5.42 14.27 -0.25
C PRO A 152 6.52 14.99 -1.03
N ALA A 153 7.81 14.84 -0.64
CA ALA A 153 8.92 15.40 -1.39
C ALA A 153 9.02 14.79 -2.79
N LYS A 154 8.86 13.47 -2.90
CA LYS A 154 8.84 12.74 -4.17
C LYS A 154 7.62 13.14 -5.00
N GLU A 155 6.42 13.10 -4.44
CA GLU A 155 5.17 13.43 -5.16
C GLU A 155 5.18 14.85 -5.71
N ALA A 156 5.67 15.80 -4.92
CA ALA A 156 5.81 17.19 -5.35
C ALA A 156 6.91 17.39 -6.42
N SER A 157 7.83 16.43 -6.60
CA SER A 157 8.90 16.50 -7.60
C SER A 157 8.45 16.02 -8.98
N VAL A 158 7.52 15.06 -9.06
CA VAL A 158 7.07 14.45 -10.32
C VAL A 158 6.55 15.48 -11.35
N PRO A 159 5.68 16.46 -11.00
CA PRO A 159 5.18 17.43 -11.97
C PRO A 159 6.23 18.35 -12.58
N ASN A 160 7.42 18.45 -11.95
CA ASN A 160 8.53 19.25 -12.47
C ASN A 160 9.46 18.47 -13.40
N LEU A 161 9.24 17.16 -13.57
CA LEU A 161 10.11 16.25 -14.31
C LEU A 161 9.47 15.71 -15.59
N VAL A 162 8.15 15.83 -15.75
CA VAL A 162 7.41 15.33 -16.91
C VAL A 162 6.44 16.39 -17.42
N ALA A 163 6.11 16.35 -18.71
CA ALA A 163 5.12 17.22 -19.31
C ALA A 163 3.72 16.95 -18.73
N VAL A 164 2.85 17.96 -18.72
CA VAL A 164 1.53 17.91 -18.06
C VAL A 164 0.64 16.80 -18.65
N ASP A 165 0.69 16.58 -19.96
CA ASP A 165 -0.03 15.52 -20.66
C ASP A 165 0.40 14.10 -20.28
N LYS A 166 1.61 13.93 -19.69
CA LYS A 166 2.20 12.65 -19.28
C LYS A 166 2.08 12.39 -17.78
N LEU A 167 1.53 13.31 -16.99
CA LEU A 167 1.45 13.19 -15.53
C LEU A 167 0.66 11.96 -15.08
N ALA A 168 -0.47 11.66 -15.74
CA ALA A 168 -1.26 10.47 -15.42
C ALA A 168 -0.45 9.18 -15.59
N THR A 169 0.30 9.08 -16.69
CA THR A 169 1.19 7.94 -16.96
C THR A 169 2.34 7.87 -15.98
N ALA A 170 2.95 9.02 -15.62
CA ALA A 170 4.02 9.07 -14.62
C ALA A 170 3.54 8.60 -13.24
N ASN A 171 2.33 8.97 -12.83
CA ASN A 171 1.72 8.49 -11.59
C ASN A 171 1.45 6.98 -11.63
N SER A 172 1.00 6.44 -12.78
CA SER A 172 0.83 4.99 -12.96
C SER A 172 2.15 4.24 -12.82
N PHE A 173 3.24 4.73 -13.42
CA PHE A 173 4.59 4.17 -13.22
C PHE A 173 5.03 4.25 -11.76
N SER A 174 4.73 5.34 -11.05
CA SER A 174 5.04 5.49 -9.63
C SER A 174 4.28 4.49 -8.75
N LEU A 175 3.00 4.26 -9.04
CA LEU A 175 2.19 3.24 -8.35
C LEU A 175 2.70 1.82 -8.64
N ALA A 176 3.06 1.53 -9.91
CA ALA A 176 3.66 0.26 -10.28
C ALA A 176 5.00 0.02 -9.57
N ALA A 177 5.84 1.04 -9.41
CA ALA A 177 7.07 0.97 -8.64
C ALA A 177 6.80 0.69 -7.16
N ALA A 178 5.82 1.37 -6.56
CA ALA A 178 5.51 1.25 -5.14
C ALA A 178 4.93 -0.12 -4.76
N TYR A 179 4.01 -0.64 -5.56
CA TYR A 179 3.26 -1.86 -5.22
C TYR A 179 3.66 -3.09 -6.05
N GLY A 180 4.12 -2.92 -7.29
CA GLY A 180 4.57 -4.02 -8.14
C GLY A 180 5.85 -4.69 -7.65
N THR A 181 6.63 -4.03 -6.81
CA THR A 181 7.83 -4.59 -6.16
C THR A 181 7.50 -5.49 -4.96
N PHE A 182 6.26 -5.48 -4.44
CA PHE A 182 5.84 -6.27 -3.28
C PHE A 182 6.12 -7.77 -3.40
N PRO A 183 5.66 -8.48 -4.44
CA PRO A 183 5.93 -9.92 -4.55
C PRO A 183 7.43 -10.24 -4.72
N ILE A 184 8.16 -9.35 -5.41
CA ILE A 184 9.60 -9.52 -5.62
C ILE A 184 10.36 -9.33 -4.31
N GLY A 185 10.04 -8.27 -3.55
CA GLY A 185 10.65 -8.00 -2.25
C GLY A 185 10.41 -9.13 -1.25
N SER A 186 9.18 -9.64 -1.19
CA SER A 186 8.83 -10.78 -0.32
C SER A 186 9.55 -12.08 -0.74
N ALA A 187 9.71 -12.34 -2.05
CA ALA A 187 10.44 -13.48 -2.56
C ALA A 187 11.95 -13.37 -2.26
N LEU A 188 12.53 -12.17 -2.44
CA LEU A 188 13.92 -11.91 -2.07
C LEU A 188 14.14 -12.10 -0.57
N PHE A 189 13.24 -11.60 0.28
CA PHE A 189 13.30 -11.84 1.71
C PHE A 189 13.33 -13.34 2.01
N ALA A 190 12.38 -14.13 1.47
CA ALA A 190 12.31 -15.57 1.68
C ALA A 190 13.60 -16.28 1.24
N SER A 191 14.15 -15.88 0.07
CA SER A 191 15.37 -16.47 -0.48
C SER A 191 16.60 -16.13 0.39
N LEU A 192 16.73 -14.86 0.80
CA LEU A 192 17.86 -14.40 1.61
C LEU A 192 17.83 -15.01 3.02
N THR A 193 16.65 -15.21 3.60
CA THR A 193 16.49 -15.92 4.88
C THR A 193 16.99 -17.34 4.76
N LYS A 194 16.65 -18.07 3.70
CA LYS A 194 17.17 -19.42 3.44
C LYS A 194 18.69 -19.47 3.21
N VAL A 195 19.22 -18.47 2.48
CA VAL A 195 20.67 -18.33 2.28
C VAL A 195 21.36 -18.05 3.61
N SER A 196 20.78 -17.20 4.45
CA SER A 196 21.29 -16.90 5.79
C SER A 196 21.35 -18.14 6.67
N GLU A 197 20.27 -18.95 6.72
CA GLU A 197 20.24 -20.24 7.41
C GLU A 197 21.32 -21.20 6.90
N TRP A 198 21.49 -21.28 5.57
CA TRP A 198 22.46 -22.17 4.96
C TRP A 198 23.91 -21.79 5.27
N LEU A 199 24.22 -20.49 5.20
CA LEU A 199 25.55 -19.94 5.51
C LEU A 199 25.90 -20.05 6.99
N GLY A 200 24.90 -19.97 7.88
CA GLY A 200 25.08 -20.02 9.32
C GLY A 200 25.23 -21.43 9.92
N ARG A 201 24.92 -22.52 9.16
CA ARG A 201 24.96 -23.91 9.65
C ARG A 201 26.31 -24.41 10.14
N ASP A 202 27.41 -23.86 9.60
CA ASP A 202 28.74 -24.22 10.02
C ASP A 202 29.14 -23.42 11.26
N SER A 203 29.86 -24.04 12.21
CA SER A 203 30.30 -23.44 13.49
C SER A 203 31.38 -22.36 13.31
N GLY A 204 31.40 -21.66 12.18
CA GLY A 204 32.35 -20.62 11.80
C GLY A 204 31.89 -19.20 12.19
N PRO A 205 32.63 -18.17 11.75
CA PRO A 205 32.32 -16.77 12.04
C PRO A 205 30.95 -16.31 11.51
N LEU A 206 30.32 -17.07 10.61
CA LEU A 206 29.00 -16.78 10.05
C LEU A 206 27.82 -17.42 10.83
N HIS A 207 28.12 -18.13 11.93
CA HIS A 207 27.07 -18.78 12.76
C HIS A 207 26.03 -17.77 13.30
N PHE A 208 26.38 -16.49 13.48
CA PHE A 208 25.41 -15.45 13.85
C PHE A 208 24.27 -15.28 12.85
N LEU A 209 24.46 -15.67 11.57
CA LEU A 209 23.42 -15.61 10.53
C LEU A 209 22.32 -16.66 10.74
N GLU A 210 22.62 -17.79 11.37
CA GLU A 210 21.62 -18.79 11.74
C GLU A 210 20.67 -18.24 12.81
N LEU A 211 21.22 -17.52 13.78
CA LEU A 211 20.46 -16.87 14.86
C LEU A 211 19.68 -15.64 14.37
N ASN A 212 20.21 -14.93 13.38
CA ASN A 212 19.64 -13.71 12.83
C ASN A 212 19.39 -13.88 11.32
N GLN A 213 18.49 -14.79 10.96
CA GLN A 213 18.19 -15.20 9.59
C GLN A 213 17.78 -14.03 8.68
N GLU A 214 17.22 -12.97 9.26
CA GLU A 214 16.76 -11.80 8.54
C GLU A 214 17.88 -10.81 8.17
N SER A 215 19.10 -10.99 8.73
CA SER A 215 20.21 -10.01 8.60
C SER A 215 20.62 -9.74 7.17
N LEU A 216 20.75 -10.76 6.32
CA LEU A 216 21.09 -10.56 4.92
C LEU A 216 20.03 -9.74 4.17
N ALA A 217 18.77 -9.98 4.46
CA ALA A 217 17.66 -9.25 3.88
C ALA A 217 17.67 -7.78 4.32
N ILE A 218 17.95 -7.52 5.59
CA ILE A 218 18.05 -6.17 6.16
C ILE A 218 19.23 -5.40 5.51
N TYR A 219 20.40 -6.01 5.41
CA TYR A 219 21.55 -5.32 4.80
C TYR A 219 21.37 -5.10 3.30
N LEU A 220 20.64 -5.97 2.60
CA LEU A 220 20.23 -5.69 1.22
C LEU A 220 19.31 -4.47 1.18
N ASP A 221 18.36 -4.35 2.10
CA ASP A 221 17.47 -3.18 2.18
C ASP A 221 18.26 -1.89 2.49
N VAL A 222 19.24 -1.93 3.39
CA VAL A 222 20.18 -0.80 3.60
C VAL A 222 20.83 -0.37 2.29
N LEU A 223 21.30 -1.33 1.49
CA LEU A 223 21.92 -1.05 0.19
C LEU A 223 20.92 -0.44 -0.81
N THR A 224 19.66 -0.85 -0.77
CA THR A 224 18.62 -0.26 -1.63
C THR A 224 18.39 1.21 -1.31
N PHE A 225 18.32 1.58 -0.03
CA PHE A 225 18.20 2.99 0.37
C PHE A 225 19.43 3.82 0.03
N LEU A 226 20.62 3.30 0.24
CA LEU A 226 21.85 4.01 -0.15
C LEU A 226 21.93 4.19 -1.67
N THR A 227 21.53 3.18 -2.45
CA THR A 227 21.46 3.26 -3.91
C THR A 227 20.41 4.29 -4.35
N SER A 228 19.24 4.31 -3.72
CA SER A 228 18.19 5.34 -3.94
C SER A 228 18.74 6.74 -3.65
N ALA A 229 19.42 6.94 -2.51
CA ALA A 229 20.03 8.21 -2.15
C ALA A 229 21.05 8.67 -3.19
N LEU A 230 21.90 7.77 -3.71
CA LEU A 230 22.85 8.06 -4.77
C LEU A 230 22.15 8.47 -6.08
N LEU A 231 21.14 7.74 -6.51
CA LEU A 231 20.35 8.06 -7.71
C LEU A 231 19.68 9.43 -7.57
N ILE A 232 19.03 9.71 -6.44
CA ILE A 232 18.37 10.99 -6.17
C ILE A 232 19.39 12.12 -6.04
N SER A 233 20.57 11.88 -5.47
CA SER A 233 21.64 12.89 -5.35
C SER A 233 22.14 13.38 -6.70
N SER A 234 22.01 12.56 -7.76
CA SER A 234 22.39 12.92 -9.13
C SER A 234 21.33 13.73 -9.88
N LEU A 235 20.13 13.97 -9.27
CA LEU A 235 19.06 14.71 -9.92
C LEU A 235 19.26 16.23 -9.81
N SER A 236 19.02 16.95 -10.89
CA SER A 236 18.88 18.40 -10.89
C SER A 236 17.40 18.75 -10.72
N LEU A 237 16.93 18.85 -9.48
CA LEU A 237 15.57 19.31 -9.19
C LEU A 237 15.56 20.85 -9.10
N ALA A 238 14.63 21.49 -9.78
CA ALA A 238 14.44 22.93 -9.66
C ALA A 238 14.11 23.27 -8.18
N ARG A 239 14.78 24.26 -7.64
CA ARG A 239 14.49 24.76 -6.29
C ARG A 239 13.04 25.24 -6.25
N PRO A 240 12.29 24.99 -5.17
CA PRO A 240 10.96 25.53 -5.02
C PRO A 240 11.02 27.05 -5.22
N LYS A 241 10.40 27.59 -6.27
CA LYS A 241 10.07 29.01 -6.33
C LYS A 241 9.19 29.23 -5.10
N ALA A 242 9.54 30.24 -4.28
CA ALA A 242 8.83 30.56 -3.05
C ALA A 242 7.32 30.39 -3.26
N ALA A 243 6.74 29.40 -2.62
CA ALA A 243 5.38 28.98 -2.88
C ALA A 243 4.48 30.20 -2.60
N ARG A 244 3.80 30.71 -3.66
CA ARG A 244 2.58 31.50 -3.45
C ARG A 244 1.78 30.69 -2.45
N ARG A 245 1.50 31.27 -1.26
CA ARG A 245 0.67 30.68 -0.22
C ARG A 245 -0.59 30.14 -0.87
N ARG A 246 -0.60 28.85 -1.25
CA ARG A 246 -1.86 28.14 -1.38
C ARG A 246 -2.44 28.17 0.02
N SER A 247 -3.53 28.88 0.18
CA SER A 247 -4.32 28.80 1.40
C SER A 247 -4.60 27.33 1.61
N VAL A 248 -4.01 26.76 2.65
CA VAL A 248 -4.40 25.42 3.10
C VAL A 248 -5.88 25.57 3.35
N ALA A 249 -6.72 24.86 2.58
CA ALA A 249 -8.15 24.83 2.83
C ALA A 249 -8.33 24.54 4.33
N PRO A 250 -9.17 25.29 5.05
CA PRO A 250 -9.33 25.08 6.48
C PRO A 250 -9.63 23.59 6.73
N VAL A 251 -9.07 23.01 7.77
CA VAL A 251 -9.30 21.59 8.14
C VAL A 251 -10.81 21.30 8.23
N THR A 252 -11.61 22.32 8.54
CA THR A 252 -13.09 22.28 8.53
C THR A 252 -13.66 21.94 7.17
N ASP A 253 -13.09 22.43 6.07
CA ASP A 253 -13.59 22.19 4.70
C ASP A 253 -13.26 20.76 4.27
N ALA A 254 -12.07 20.26 4.60
CA ALA A 254 -11.68 18.87 4.37
C ALA A 254 -12.58 17.89 5.14
N ILE A 255 -12.93 18.20 6.40
CA ILE A 255 -13.87 17.41 7.19
C ILE A 255 -15.28 17.45 6.60
N ALA A 256 -15.72 18.61 6.11
CA ALA A 256 -17.03 18.76 5.48
C ALA A 256 -17.12 17.95 4.18
N GLU A 257 -16.07 17.99 3.35
CA GLU A 257 -15.98 17.19 2.11
C GLU A 257 -16.02 15.68 2.39
N VAL A 258 -15.28 15.22 3.40
CA VAL A 258 -15.31 13.80 3.84
C VAL A 258 -16.71 13.43 4.34
N LYS A 259 -17.35 14.28 5.14
CA LYS A 259 -18.71 14.03 5.64
C LYS A 259 -19.74 13.94 4.52
N GLU A 260 -19.63 14.77 3.50
CA GLU A 260 -20.52 14.71 2.32
C GLU A 260 -20.29 13.44 1.51
N GLY A 261 -19.02 13.02 1.32
CA GLY A 261 -18.70 11.72 0.73
C GLY A 261 -19.34 10.56 1.50
N TRP A 262 -19.26 10.55 2.84
CA TRP A 262 -19.91 9.53 3.68
C TRP A 262 -21.45 9.56 3.57
N LYS A 263 -22.07 10.73 3.46
CA LYS A 263 -23.51 10.86 3.24
C LYS A 263 -23.90 10.25 1.90
N PHE A 264 -23.17 10.52 0.83
CA PHE A 264 -23.44 9.94 -0.49
C PHE A 264 -23.27 8.41 -0.50
N ILE A 265 -22.27 7.86 0.19
CA ILE A 265 -22.09 6.40 0.36
C ILE A 265 -23.34 5.78 1.00
N GLY A 266 -23.96 6.48 1.95
CA GLY A 266 -25.21 6.05 2.59
C GLY A 266 -26.41 5.99 1.65
N THR A 267 -26.47 6.87 0.65
CA THR A 267 -27.62 6.99 -0.29
C THR A 267 -27.51 6.09 -1.52
N SER A 268 -26.27 5.80 -2.01
CA SER A 268 -26.05 4.95 -3.18
C SER A 268 -25.77 3.49 -2.79
N PRO A 269 -26.69 2.54 -3.07
CA PRO A 269 -26.50 1.13 -2.73
C PRO A 269 -25.26 0.51 -3.42
N VAL A 270 -24.97 0.89 -4.67
CA VAL A 270 -23.84 0.39 -5.45
C VAL A 270 -22.53 0.85 -4.83
N VAL A 271 -22.40 2.16 -4.57
CA VAL A 271 -21.18 2.73 -3.95
C VAL A 271 -20.94 2.15 -2.57
N ARG A 272 -22.02 2.02 -1.76
CA ARG A 272 -21.96 1.39 -0.44
C ARG A 272 -21.47 -0.05 -0.51
N SER A 273 -21.97 -0.84 -1.45
CA SER A 273 -21.55 -2.24 -1.63
C SER A 273 -20.05 -2.34 -1.94
N VAL A 274 -19.56 -1.47 -2.82
CA VAL A 274 -18.12 -1.42 -3.16
C VAL A 274 -17.27 -0.99 -1.96
N MET A 275 -17.68 0.05 -1.23
CA MET A 275 -16.98 0.52 -0.05
C MET A 275 -16.91 -0.55 1.06
N VAL A 276 -18.03 -1.25 1.30
CA VAL A 276 -18.07 -2.35 2.27
C VAL A 276 -17.17 -3.51 1.81
N GLY A 277 -17.22 -3.89 0.52
CA GLY A 277 -16.40 -4.96 -0.02
C GLY A 277 -14.89 -4.66 0.06
N LEU A 278 -14.49 -3.44 -0.33
CA LEU A 278 -13.08 -3.00 -0.21
C LEU A 278 -12.65 -2.89 1.26
N GLY A 279 -13.47 -2.28 2.12
CA GLY A 279 -13.15 -2.11 3.53
C GLY A 279 -13.00 -3.44 4.27
N THR A 280 -13.95 -4.36 4.09
CA THR A 280 -13.88 -5.69 4.71
C THR A 280 -12.74 -6.54 4.14
N GLY A 281 -12.46 -6.42 2.84
CA GLY A 281 -11.29 -7.03 2.20
C GLY A 281 -9.98 -6.55 2.84
N LEU A 282 -9.86 -5.25 3.12
CA LEU A 282 -8.69 -4.67 3.79
C LEU A 282 -8.60 -5.07 5.28
N ILE A 283 -9.73 -5.17 5.99
CA ILE A 283 -9.73 -5.65 7.38
C ILE A 283 -9.33 -7.12 7.42
N GLY A 284 -10.03 -7.99 6.70
CA GLY A 284 -9.77 -9.42 6.74
C GLY A 284 -8.45 -9.80 6.06
N GLY A 285 -8.27 -9.39 4.80
CA GLY A 285 -7.07 -9.70 4.02
C GLY A 285 -5.80 -9.05 4.57
N GLY A 286 -5.92 -7.84 5.13
CA GLY A 286 -4.82 -7.14 5.79
C GLY A 286 -4.27 -7.87 7.02
N MET A 287 -5.05 -8.76 7.66
CA MET A 287 -4.61 -9.57 8.80
C MET A 287 -3.47 -10.55 8.45
N VAL A 288 -3.34 -10.93 7.18
CA VAL A 288 -2.29 -11.85 6.73
C VAL A 288 -0.88 -11.29 7.00
N ALA A 289 -0.69 -10.00 6.85
CA ALA A 289 0.62 -9.39 7.08
C ALA A 289 1.08 -9.47 8.55
N PRO A 290 0.31 -8.98 9.54
CA PRO A 290 0.75 -9.00 10.93
C PRO A 290 0.66 -10.37 11.59
N LEU A 291 -0.26 -11.24 11.14
CA LEU A 291 -0.43 -12.59 11.71
C LEU A 291 0.41 -13.65 10.99
N GLY A 292 0.86 -13.35 9.77
CA GLY A 292 1.60 -14.26 8.91
C GLY A 292 2.88 -14.84 9.54
N PRO A 293 3.73 -14.05 10.21
CA PRO A 293 4.94 -14.60 10.86
C PRO A 293 4.61 -15.66 11.91
N VAL A 294 3.62 -15.38 12.77
CA VAL A 294 3.18 -16.32 13.82
C VAL A 294 2.49 -17.54 13.19
N PHE A 295 1.66 -17.34 12.16
CA PHE A 295 1.00 -18.44 11.45
C PHE A 295 2.01 -19.34 10.75
N SER A 296 3.01 -18.74 10.08
CA SER A 296 4.05 -19.48 9.35
C SER A 296 4.92 -20.34 10.30
N THR A 297 5.24 -19.82 11.49
CA THR A 297 6.07 -20.55 12.47
C THR A 297 5.28 -21.55 13.29
N ALA A 298 4.13 -21.15 13.85
CA ALA A 298 3.38 -21.96 14.81
C ALA A 298 2.42 -22.97 14.16
N VAL A 299 2.00 -22.75 12.90
CA VAL A 299 1.01 -23.60 12.23
C VAL A 299 1.60 -24.38 11.06
N LEU A 300 2.46 -23.71 10.25
CA LEU A 300 3.03 -24.29 9.04
C LEU A 300 4.44 -24.87 9.24
N ASP A 301 5.07 -24.59 10.40
CA ASP A 301 6.48 -24.96 10.70
C ASP A 301 7.45 -24.54 9.58
N ALA A 302 7.21 -23.36 9.00
CA ALA A 302 7.93 -22.88 7.83
C ALA A 302 8.81 -21.63 8.09
N GLY A 303 8.84 -21.15 9.34
CA GLY A 303 9.67 -20.04 9.78
C GLY A 303 9.46 -18.74 9.01
N SER A 304 10.45 -17.83 9.07
CA SER A 304 10.42 -16.52 8.41
C SER A 304 10.38 -16.64 6.88
N ALA A 305 11.05 -17.62 6.30
CA ALA A 305 11.03 -17.86 4.86
C ALA A 305 9.64 -18.25 4.36
N GLY A 306 8.92 -19.10 5.12
CA GLY A 306 7.53 -19.47 4.82
C GLY A 306 6.61 -18.25 4.79
N PHE A 307 6.78 -17.31 5.72
CA PHE A 307 6.04 -16.04 5.70
C PHE A 307 6.34 -15.21 4.45
N GLY A 308 7.61 -15.07 4.08
CA GLY A 308 8.00 -14.39 2.85
C GLY A 308 7.36 -15.02 1.60
N LEU A 309 7.31 -16.37 1.53
CA LEU A 309 6.63 -17.08 0.45
C LEU A 309 5.12 -16.86 0.45
N MET A 310 4.45 -16.78 1.60
CA MET A 310 3.02 -16.45 1.69
C MET A 310 2.74 -15.07 1.10
N LEU A 311 3.54 -14.06 1.45
CA LEU A 311 3.39 -12.72 0.89
C LEU A 311 3.72 -12.68 -0.60
N THR A 312 4.70 -13.47 -1.05
CA THR A 312 5.00 -13.62 -2.48
C THR A 312 3.80 -14.20 -3.23
N ALA A 313 3.21 -15.28 -2.72
CA ALA A 313 2.04 -15.92 -3.31
C ALA A 313 0.84 -14.96 -3.38
N LEU A 314 0.60 -14.20 -2.30
CA LEU A 314 -0.43 -13.16 -2.26
C LEU A 314 -0.18 -12.08 -3.32
N GLY A 315 1.03 -11.54 -3.39
CA GLY A 315 1.40 -10.48 -4.32
C GLY A 315 1.38 -10.92 -5.77
N MET A 316 1.87 -12.12 -6.08
CA MET A 316 1.79 -12.70 -7.43
C MET A 316 0.34 -12.94 -7.84
N GLY A 317 -0.48 -13.47 -6.94
CA GLY A 317 -1.91 -13.63 -7.16
C GLY A 317 -2.57 -12.29 -7.47
N LEU A 318 -2.29 -11.26 -6.68
CA LEU A 318 -2.83 -9.90 -6.88
C LEU A 318 -2.43 -9.34 -8.25
N ALA A 319 -1.18 -9.49 -8.65
CA ALA A 319 -0.70 -9.07 -9.97
C ALA A 319 -1.44 -9.80 -11.09
N VAL A 320 -1.61 -11.13 -10.98
CA VAL A 320 -2.37 -11.94 -11.95
C VAL A 320 -3.84 -11.49 -12.00
N GLY A 321 -4.47 -11.23 -10.86
CA GLY A 321 -5.86 -10.75 -10.78
C GLY A 321 -6.04 -9.39 -11.44
N VAL A 322 -5.14 -8.44 -11.15
CA VAL A 322 -5.16 -7.08 -11.74
C VAL A 322 -4.95 -7.16 -13.26
N VAL A 323 -3.91 -7.84 -13.72
CA VAL A 323 -3.59 -7.94 -15.15
C VAL A 323 -4.67 -8.72 -15.90
N GLY A 324 -5.05 -9.89 -15.38
CA GLY A 324 -6.07 -10.74 -16.01
C GLY A 324 -7.39 -9.99 -16.18
N LEU A 325 -7.85 -9.30 -15.15
CA LEU A 325 -9.09 -8.55 -15.24
C LEU A 325 -8.97 -7.30 -16.12
N SER A 326 -7.82 -6.64 -16.13
CA SER A 326 -7.58 -5.50 -17.02
C SER A 326 -7.65 -5.88 -18.51
N LEU A 327 -7.25 -7.12 -18.85
CA LEU A 327 -7.31 -7.64 -20.21
C LEU A 327 -8.72 -8.06 -20.66
N VAL A 328 -9.50 -8.64 -19.76
CA VAL A 328 -10.82 -9.22 -20.05
C VAL A 328 -11.97 -8.32 -19.58
N GLY A 329 -11.71 -7.41 -18.65
CA GLY A 329 -12.70 -6.65 -17.88
C GLY A 329 -13.72 -5.87 -18.72
N LYS A 330 -13.30 -5.31 -19.88
CA LYS A 330 -14.20 -4.54 -20.75
C LYS A 330 -15.45 -5.32 -21.26
N ARG A 331 -15.42 -6.66 -21.17
CA ARG A 331 -16.49 -7.55 -21.63
C ARG A 331 -17.34 -8.11 -20.49
N LEU A 332 -16.98 -7.82 -19.24
CA LEU A 332 -17.56 -8.45 -18.08
C LEU A 332 -18.55 -7.52 -17.38
N PRO A 333 -19.67 -8.04 -16.85
CA PRO A 333 -20.60 -7.27 -16.03
C PRO A 333 -19.96 -6.97 -14.66
N HIS A 334 -19.28 -5.83 -14.52
CA HIS A 334 -18.48 -5.45 -13.35
C HIS A 334 -19.23 -5.61 -12.03
N GLN A 335 -20.49 -5.16 -11.99
CA GLN A 335 -21.33 -5.23 -10.81
C GLN A 335 -21.63 -6.68 -10.37
N ARG A 336 -21.71 -7.65 -11.30
CA ARG A 336 -21.99 -9.06 -10.98
C ARG A 336 -20.74 -9.81 -10.51
N ILE A 337 -19.58 -9.46 -11.05
CA ILE A 337 -18.33 -10.17 -10.75
C ILE A 337 -17.70 -9.67 -9.45
N PHE A 338 -17.90 -8.40 -9.09
CA PHE A 338 -17.35 -7.82 -7.87
C PHE A 338 -17.70 -8.61 -6.60
N PRO A 339 -19.00 -8.92 -6.30
CA PRO A 339 -19.35 -9.73 -5.12
C PRO A 339 -18.76 -11.14 -5.14
N LEU A 340 -18.67 -11.76 -6.33
CA LEU A 340 -18.06 -13.08 -6.49
C LEU A 340 -16.55 -13.05 -6.21
N ALA A 341 -15.85 -11.98 -6.62
CA ALA A 341 -14.45 -11.80 -6.30
C ALA A 341 -14.23 -11.60 -4.78
N VAL A 342 -15.13 -10.84 -4.11
CA VAL A 342 -15.10 -10.70 -2.64
C VAL A 342 -15.33 -12.06 -1.96
N LEU A 343 -16.32 -12.83 -2.39
CA LEU A 343 -16.59 -14.19 -1.85
C LEU A 343 -15.41 -15.13 -2.09
N GLY A 344 -14.83 -15.10 -3.29
CA GLY A 344 -13.65 -15.89 -3.64
C GLY A 344 -12.45 -15.56 -2.74
N ALA A 345 -12.20 -14.27 -2.48
CA ALA A 345 -11.13 -13.85 -1.57
C ALA A 345 -11.34 -14.39 -0.14
N GLY A 346 -12.57 -14.28 0.39
CA GLY A 346 -12.94 -14.81 1.71
C GLY A 346 -12.84 -16.35 1.78
N ALA A 347 -13.30 -17.06 0.76
CA ALA A 347 -13.22 -18.52 0.68
C ALA A 347 -11.77 -19.01 0.61
N CYS A 348 -10.94 -18.38 -0.23
CA CYS A 348 -9.52 -18.68 -0.32
C CYS A 348 -8.79 -18.40 1.00
N MET A 349 -9.10 -17.28 1.67
CA MET A 349 -8.53 -16.97 2.98
C MET A 349 -8.92 -18.01 4.05
N MET A 350 -10.20 -18.41 4.07
CA MET A 350 -10.69 -19.46 4.97
C MET A 350 -9.96 -20.77 4.73
N ALA A 351 -9.82 -21.16 3.47
CA ALA A 351 -9.09 -22.37 3.08
C ALA A 351 -7.61 -22.27 3.45
N ALA A 352 -6.92 -21.17 3.14
CA ALA A 352 -5.51 -20.97 3.48
C ALA A 352 -5.26 -21.07 4.99
N ALA A 353 -6.08 -20.42 5.80
CA ALA A 353 -5.99 -20.44 7.27
C ALA A 353 -6.30 -21.83 7.86
N SER A 354 -7.04 -22.67 7.14
CA SER A 354 -7.38 -24.05 7.57
C SER A 354 -6.29 -25.06 7.24
N MET A 355 -5.34 -24.72 6.36
CA MET A 355 -4.26 -25.63 5.99
C MET A 355 -3.17 -25.69 7.07
N SER A 356 -2.52 -26.86 7.13
CA SER A 356 -1.31 -27.11 7.95
C SER A 356 -0.11 -27.43 7.08
N SER A 357 -0.26 -27.50 5.74
CA SER A 357 0.85 -27.66 4.80
C SER A 357 1.14 -26.34 4.09
N LEU A 358 2.42 -25.98 3.97
CA LEU A 358 2.85 -24.75 3.31
C LEU A 358 2.36 -24.69 1.86
N GLY A 359 2.50 -25.77 1.08
CA GLY A 359 2.15 -25.78 -0.34
C GLY A 359 0.67 -25.47 -0.60
N LEU A 360 -0.25 -26.10 0.14
CA LEU A 360 -1.68 -25.82 0.02
C LEU A 360 -2.01 -24.40 0.51
N CYS A 361 -1.39 -23.94 1.61
CA CYS A 361 -1.55 -22.59 2.09
C CYS A 361 -1.13 -21.56 1.03
N LEU A 362 0.02 -21.74 0.38
CA LEU A 362 0.50 -20.87 -0.70
C LEU A 362 -0.47 -20.84 -1.89
N THR A 363 -1.03 -22.00 -2.28
CA THR A 363 -1.99 -22.09 -3.38
C THR A 363 -3.25 -21.27 -3.09
N PHE A 364 -3.84 -21.42 -1.90
CA PHE A 364 -5.01 -20.64 -1.51
C PHE A 364 -4.71 -19.17 -1.26
N THR A 365 -3.51 -18.86 -0.75
CA THR A 365 -3.06 -17.47 -0.58
C THR A 365 -2.88 -16.78 -1.95
N ALA A 366 -2.36 -17.48 -2.97
CA ALA A 366 -2.30 -16.96 -4.33
C ALA A 366 -3.72 -16.76 -4.90
N GLY A 367 -4.63 -17.71 -4.71
CA GLY A 367 -6.03 -17.57 -5.10
C GLY A 367 -6.73 -16.39 -4.45
N MET A 368 -6.48 -16.17 -3.14
CA MET A 368 -6.92 -14.97 -2.42
C MET A 368 -6.38 -13.70 -3.08
N GLY A 369 -5.10 -13.69 -3.45
CA GLY A 369 -4.46 -12.57 -4.17
C GLY A 369 -5.16 -12.27 -5.50
N VAL A 370 -5.43 -13.28 -6.33
CA VAL A 370 -6.15 -13.13 -7.61
C VAL A 370 -7.51 -12.46 -7.39
N CYS A 371 -8.28 -12.96 -6.42
CA CYS A 371 -9.58 -12.40 -6.09
C CYS A 371 -9.46 -10.96 -5.55
N ALA A 372 -8.47 -10.67 -4.70
CA ALA A 372 -8.23 -9.33 -4.17
C ALA A 372 -7.86 -8.34 -5.27
N GLY A 373 -7.04 -8.74 -6.26
CA GLY A 373 -6.76 -7.95 -7.46
C GLY A 373 -8.02 -7.63 -8.24
N GLY A 374 -8.91 -8.61 -8.38
CA GLY A 374 -10.23 -8.45 -8.99
C GLY A 374 -11.11 -7.45 -8.23
N VAL A 375 -11.20 -7.58 -6.91
CA VAL A 375 -11.96 -6.65 -6.03
C VAL A 375 -11.43 -5.23 -6.18
N TYR A 376 -10.11 -5.04 -6.23
CA TYR A 376 -9.50 -3.74 -6.39
C TYR A 376 -9.86 -3.09 -7.73
N VAL A 377 -9.61 -3.78 -8.86
CA VAL A 377 -9.88 -3.26 -10.21
C VAL A 377 -11.37 -2.97 -10.41
N LEU A 378 -12.24 -3.95 -10.10
CA LEU A 378 -13.69 -3.80 -10.26
C LEU A 378 -14.25 -2.72 -9.34
N GLY A 379 -13.81 -2.68 -8.08
CA GLY A 379 -14.25 -1.68 -7.12
C GLY A 379 -13.98 -0.25 -7.61
N PHE A 380 -12.76 0.02 -8.08
CA PHE A 380 -12.40 1.32 -8.64
C PHE A 380 -13.19 1.63 -9.92
N THR A 381 -13.35 0.66 -10.81
CA THR A 381 -14.13 0.84 -12.06
C THR A 381 -15.59 1.17 -11.76
N ILE A 382 -16.23 0.40 -10.87
CA ILE A 382 -17.64 0.63 -10.50
C ILE A 382 -17.81 2.01 -9.86
N LEU A 383 -16.89 2.45 -9.00
CA LEU A 383 -16.94 3.79 -8.41
C LEU A 383 -16.82 4.88 -9.49
N GLN A 384 -15.92 4.72 -10.46
CA GLN A 384 -15.74 5.67 -11.55
C GLN A 384 -16.96 5.74 -12.49
N GLU A 385 -17.65 4.61 -12.71
CA GLU A 385 -18.83 4.52 -13.56
C GLU A 385 -20.11 5.07 -12.90
N ASN A 386 -20.22 4.99 -11.56
CA ASN A 386 -21.46 5.32 -10.85
C ASN A 386 -21.39 6.60 -10.00
N VAL A 387 -20.29 7.36 -10.10
CA VAL A 387 -20.09 8.62 -9.38
C VAL A 387 -19.85 9.75 -10.36
N GLU A 388 -20.65 10.80 -10.25
CA GLU A 388 -20.52 12.04 -11.04
C GLU A 388 -19.16 12.71 -10.81
N ASP A 389 -18.64 13.39 -11.84
CA ASP A 389 -17.29 13.98 -11.78
C ASP A 389 -17.10 14.94 -10.61
N GLU A 390 -18.15 15.69 -10.24
CA GLU A 390 -18.13 16.65 -9.12
C GLU A 390 -17.95 15.97 -7.75
N LEU A 391 -18.49 14.77 -7.57
CA LEU A 391 -18.42 14.02 -6.30
C LEU A 391 -17.27 13.02 -6.28
N ARG A 392 -16.64 12.74 -7.42
CA ARG A 392 -15.60 11.71 -7.54
C ARG A 392 -14.44 11.93 -6.57
N GLY A 393 -13.94 13.16 -6.47
CA GLY A 393 -12.85 13.51 -5.54
C GLY A 393 -13.21 13.21 -4.08
N ARG A 394 -14.44 13.54 -3.66
CA ARG A 394 -14.93 13.34 -2.27
C ARG A 394 -15.09 11.85 -1.94
N ILE A 395 -15.61 11.06 -2.88
CA ILE A 395 -15.79 9.61 -2.72
C ILE A 395 -14.42 8.91 -2.62
N PHE A 396 -13.45 9.28 -3.47
CA PHE A 396 -12.10 8.71 -3.38
C PHE A 396 -11.39 9.15 -2.10
N ALA A 397 -11.57 10.38 -1.62
CA ALA A 397 -11.03 10.81 -0.32
C ALA A 397 -11.62 9.98 0.83
N ALA A 398 -12.94 9.70 0.81
CA ALA A 398 -13.60 8.83 1.78
C ALA A 398 -13.07 7.39 1.69
N LEU A 399 -12.85 6.85 0.47
CA LEU A 399 -12.26 5.53 0.25
C LEU A 399 -10.85 5.43 0.84
N TYR A 400 -9.99 6.41 0.59
CA TYR A 400 -8.63 6.41 1.14
C TYR A 400 -8.62 6.51 2.68
N THR A 401 -9.53 7.31 3.25
CA THR A 401 -9.70 7.40 4.72
C THR A 401 -10.17 6.06 5.29
N LEU A 402 -11.18 5.46 4.68
CA LEU A 402 -11.68 4.13 5.06
C LEU A 402 -10.57 3.08 4.98
N SER A 403 -9.81 3.07 3.87
CA SER A 403 -8.71 2.13 3.66
C SER A 403 -7.65 2.24 4.75
N ARG A 404 -7.26 3.46 5.13
CA ARG A 404 -6.30 3.70 6.23
C ARG A 404 -6.83 3.21 7.57
N LEU A 405 -8.10 3.47 7.88
CA LEU A 405 -8.73 2.97 9.11
C LEU A 405 -8.80 1.44 9.14
N CYS A 406 -9.19 0.82 8.03
CA CYS A 406 -9.24 -0.64 7.92
C CYS A 406 -7.85 -1.27 8.10
N LEU A 407 -6.82 -0.68 7.49
CA LEU A 407 -5.43 -1.13 7.67
C LEU A 407 -4.94 -0.92 9.10
N LEU A 408 -5.27 0.20 9.75
CA LEU A 408 -4.93 0.42 11.16
C LEU A 408 -5.54 -0.66 12.05
N ILE A 409 -6.83 -0.96 11.85
CA ILE A 409 -7.55 -2.02 12.58
C ILE A 409 -6.86 -3.37 12.33
N SER A 410 -6.61 -3.69 11.08
CA SER A 410 -6.02 -4.97 10.70
C SER A 410 -4.60 -5.16 11.25
N LEU A 411 -3.73 -4.16 11.09
CA LEU A 411 -2.32 -4.26 11.47
C LEU A 411 -2.10 -4.15 12.98
N SER A 412 -2.95 -3.39 13.70
CA SER A 412 -2.76 -3.15 15.15
C SER A 412 -3.66 -4.00 16.02
N LEU A 413 -4.95 -4.15 15.67
CA LEU A 413 -5.92 -4.86 16.54
C LEU A 413 -6.00 -6.36 16.26
N ALA A 414 -5.77 -6.82 15.02
CA ALA A 414 -5.85 -8.25 14.72
C ALA A 414 -4.84 -9.11 15.52
N PRO A 415 -3.57 -8.69 15.68
CA PRO A 415 -2.64 -9.44 16.53
C PRO A 415 -3.08 -9.51 18.00
N LEU A 416 -3.66 -8.42 18.54
CA LEU A 416 -4.19 -8.43 19.91
C LEU A 416 -5.36 -9.41 20.05
N LEU A 417 -6.25 -9.45 19.07
CA LEU A 417 -7.35 -10.41 19.01
C LEU A 417 -6.81 -11.85 18.96
N ALA A 418 -5.76 -12.09 18.16
CA ALA A 418 -5.12 -13.41 18.09
C ALA A 418 -4.55 -13.85 19.44
N GLY A 419 -3.88 -12.97 20.17
CA GLY A 419 -3.37 -13.26 21.50
C GLY A 419 -4.48 -13.54 22.53
N LEU A 420 -5.61 -12.81 22.45
CA LEU A 420 -6.79 -13.08 23.30
C LEU A 420 -7.43 -14.44 22.99
N LEU A 421 -7.64 -14.73 21.69
CA LEU A 421 -8.22 -15.99 21.26
C LEU A 421 -7.32 -17.18 21.57
N ASP A 422 -6.01 -16.99 21.53
CA ASP A 422 -5.05 -18.02 21.91
C ASP A 422 -5.15 -18.40 23.38
N LYS A 423 -5.24 -17.41 24.27
CA LYS A 423 -5.50 -17.64 25.70
C LYS A 423 -6.84 -18.34 25.96
N LEU A 424 -7.87 -17.94 25.22
CA LEU A 424 -9.21 -18.52 25.32
C LEU A 424 -9.23 -19.97 24.81
N SER A 425 -8.64 -20.23 23.63
CA SER A 425 -8.52 -21.57 23.05
C SER A 425 -7.74 -22.52 23.96
N ASN A 426 -6.64 -22.04 24.53
CA ASN A 426 -5.87 -22.82 25.47
C ASN A 426 -6.64 -23.20 26.75
N ARG A 427 -7.45 -22.28 27.28
CA ARG A 427 -8.27 -22.53 28.48
C ARG A 427 -9.45 -23.47 28.21
N LEU A 428 -10.12 -23.37 27.04
CA LEU A 428 -11.34 -24.11 26.73
C LEU A 428 -11.07 -25.50 26.17
N VAL A 429 -10.09 -25.63 25.27
CA VAL A 429 -9.86 -26.86 24.48
C VAL A 429 -8.38 -27.29 24.41
N GLY A 430 -7.50 -26.67 25.20
CA GLY A 430 -6.05 -27.01 25.20
C GLY A 430 -5.39 -26.80 23.83
N ARG A 431 -5.87 -25.83 23.03
CA ARG A 431 -5.44 -25.56 21.64
C ARG A 431 -5.65 -26.69 20.64
N ARG A 432 -6.40 -27.76 21.01
CA ARG A 432 -6.60 -28.94 20.16
C ARG A 432 -8.07 -29.39 20.24
N LEU A 433 -8.67 -29.58 19.09
CA LEU A 433 -9.98 -30.20 18.94
C LEU A 433 -9.84 -31.51 18.19
N ASN A 434 -10.29 -32.60 18.83
CA ASN A 434 -10.40 -33.90 18.19
C ASN A 434 -11.80 -34.05 17.58
N LEU A 435 -11.91 -33.87 16.27
CA LEU A 435 -13.14 -34.05 15.50
C LEU A 435 -12.99 -35.31 14.64
N LEU A 436 -13.76 -36.36 14.94
CA LEU A 436 -13.82 -37.59 14.12
C LEU A 436 -12.46 -38.24 13.85
N GLY A 437 -11.50 -38.16 14.81
CA GLY A 437 -10.16 -38.75 14.63
C GLY A 437 -9.13 -37.82 13.99
N LEU A 438 -9.53 -36.62 13.62
CA LEU A 438 -8.62 -35.55 13.14
C LEU A 438 -8.36 -34.58 14.29
N THR A 439 -7.09 -34.43 14.68
CA THR A 439 -6.67 -33.41 15.64
C THR A 439 -6.44 -32.09 14.89
N VAL A 440 -7.33 -31.12 15.09
CA VAL A 440 -7.17 -29.76 14.55
C VAL A 440 -6.56 -28.87 15.63
N GLU A 441 -5.38 -28.34 15.36
CA GLU A 441 -4.79 -27.33 16.23
C GLU A 441 -5.48 -25.97 16.00
N LEU A 442 -5.88 -25.33 17.11
CA LEU A 442 -6.61 -24.07 17.14
C LEU A 442 -5.81 -22.96 17.84
N PRO A 443 -4.62 -22.59 17.35
CA PRO A 443 -3.93 -21.42 17.86
C PRO A 443 -4.76 -20.16 17.56
N GLY A 444 -4.64 -19.15 18.43
CA GLY A 444 -5.41 -17.90 18.28
C GLY A 444 -5.22 -17.20 16.95
N VAL A 445 -4.04 -17.32 16.33
CA VAL A 445 -3.75 -16.78 15.00
C VAL A 445 -4.65 -17.39 13.91
N ARG A 446 -4.88 -18.70 13.93
CA ARG A 446 -5.77 -19.40 13.00
C ARG A 446 -7.22 -18.95 13.18
N LEU A 447 -7.68 -18.87 14.43
CA LEU A 447 -9.04 -18.40 14.76
C LEU A 447 -9.28 -16.96 14.28
N THR A 448 -8.29 -16.09 14.44
CA THR A 448 -8.40 -14.70 13.98
C THR A 448 -8.44 -14.60 12.46
N LEU A 449 -7.65 -15.39 11.74
CA LEU A 449 -7.70 -15.46 10.28
C LEU A 449 -9.05 -16.00 9.79
N TRP A 450 -9.65 -16.97 10.48
CA TRP A 450 -11.01 -17.43 10.18
C TRP A 450 -12.07 -16.34 10.40
N ILE A 451 -11.95 -15.54 11.47
CA ILE A 451 -12.82 -14.38 11.68
C ILE A 451 -12.67 -13.37 10.54
N GLY A 452 -11.43 -13.05 10.14
CA GLY A 452 -11.17 -12.18 8.99
C GLY A 452 -11.81 -12.70 7.70
N ALA A 453 -11.67 -13.98 7.42
CA ALA A 453 -12.29 -14.64 6.27
C ALA A 453 -13.83 -14.61 6.36
N ALA A 454 -14.42 -14.85 7.53
CA ALA A 454 -15.86 -14.78 7.74
C ALA A 454 -16.40 -13.36 7.51
N ILE A 455 -15.69 -12.32 7.95
CA ILE A 455 -16.06 -10.92 7.69
C ILE A 455 -16.13 -10.66 6.17
N ILE A 456 -15.16 -11.12 5.41
CA ILE A 456 -15.13 -10.97 3.94
C ILE A 456 -16.29 -11.75 3.31
N LEU A 457 -16.52 -13.00 3.72
CA LEU A 457 -17.62 -13.84 3.22
C LEU A 457 -18.99 -13.23 3.50
N VAL A 458 -19.23 -12.71 4.70
CA VAL A 458 -20.48 -12.01 5.04
C VAL A 458 -20.67 -10.78 4.17
N ALA A 459 -19.63 -9.97 3.99
CA ALA A 459 -19.70 -8.80 3.11
C ALA A 459 -19.99 -9.17 1.65
N GLY A 460 -19.31 -10.21 1.13
CA GLY A 460 -19.56 -10.72 -0.23
C GLY A 460 -20.98 -11.24 -0.42
N THR A 461 -21.53 -11.97 0.56
CA THR A 461 -22.91 -12.47 0.51
C THR A 461 -23.93 -11.34 0.59
N LEU A 462 -23.69 -10.31 1.41
CA LEU A 462 -24.56 -9.13 1.49
C LEU A 462 -24.53 -8.33 0.19
N ALA A 463 -23.35 -8.16 -0.40
CA ALA A 463 -23.18 -7.49 -1.70
C ALA A 463 -23.94 -8.25 -2.83
N LEU A 464 -23.81 -9.58 -2.86
CA LEU A 464 -24.49 -10.42 -3.84
C LEU A 464 -26.02 -10.32 -3.72
N ARG A 465 -26.54 -10.40 -2.48
CA ARG A 465 -28.00 -10.26 -2.21
C ARG A 465 -28.52 -8.87 -2.58
N ALA A 466 -27.76 -7.81 -2.30
CA ALA A 466 -28.14 -6.45 -2.67
C ALA A 466 -28.27 -6.29 -4.18
N GLN A 467 -27.36 -6.91 -4.93
CA GLN A 467 -27.39 -6.89 -6.39
C GLN A 467 -28.57 -7.69 -6.96
N GLN A 468 -28.81 -8.91 -6.46
CA GLN A 468 -29.95 -9.73 -6.91
C GLN A 468 -31.27 -8.97 -6.74
N ARG A 469 -31.47 -8.29 -5.60
CA ARG A 469 -32.66 -7.45 -5.38
C ARG A 469 -32.76 -6.30 -6.39
N ALA A 470 -31.66 -5.67 -6.76
CA ALA A 470 -31.67 -4.61 -7.76
C ALA A 470 -32.00 -5.13 -9.16
N ASP A 471 -31.53 -6.32 -9.53
CA ASP A 471 -31.84 -7.00 -10.78
C ASP A 471 -33.34 -7.41 -10.82
N ASP A 472 -33.90 -7.93 -9.70
CA ASP A 472 -35.32 -8.31 -9.58
C ASP A 472 -36.28 -7.11 -9.73
N VAL A 473 -35.92 -5.96 -9.14
CA VAL A 473 -36.71 -4.70 -9.28
C VAL A 473 -36.75 -4.25 -10.71
N ARG A 474 -35.59 -4.22 -11.41
CA ARG A 474 -35.51 -3.84 -12.84
C ARG A 474 -36.31 -4.80 -13.73
N ALA A 475 -36.24 -6.11 -13.48
CA ALA A 475 -36.98 -7.09 -14.23
C ALA A 475 -38.52 -7.02 -13.94
N GLY A 476 -38.95 -6.44 -12.81
CA GLY A 476 -40.33 -6.16 -12.50
C GLY A 476 -40.89 -4.87 -13.13
N GLU A 477 -40.04 -3.88 -13.38
CA GLU A 477 -40.38 -2.64 -14.07
C GLU A 477 -40.50 -2.80 -15.60
N ASP A 478 -39.81 -3.80 -16.18
CA ASP A 478 -39.83 -4.11 -17.61
C ASP A 478 -41.03 -5.04 -17.99
N ARG A 479 -41.86 -5.47 -17.04
CA ARG A 479 -43.05 -6.27 -17.24
C ARG A 479 -44.32 -5.46 -17.05
#